data_120fc20c92d919f7f196bf65d0e27124
#
_entry.id   120fc20c92d919f7f196bf65d0e27124
#
_cell.length_a   1.000
_cell.length_b   1.000
_cell.length_c   1.000
_cell.angle_alpha   90.00
_cell.angle_beta   90.00
_cell.angle_gamma   90.00
#
_symmetry.space_group_name_H-M   'P 1'
#
loop_
_entity.id
_entity.type
_entity.pdbx_description
1 polymer ?
#
loop_
_entity_poly.entity_id
_entity_poly.type
_entity_poly.pdbx_seq_one_letter_code
_entity_poly.pdbx_strand_id
1 'polypeptide(L)'
;MKQILMVFLCFSFCLVSVFGKDFKSVSTVSQTRAQISKLPIDDIWWTVYGEDMGWNFKNLHRMYPTVNVYREGQVRPLEYSRSDAIAEFKVDTPTGKIGFKDFLYSSHSTTMGIVILHKGKIVFEQYPRMEPYEKPIYWSVTKVFISTVLAILEDKELVDVSKPIDFYLPALGKSDFAGVKIRNILDMASGVDCSDNYENRDACYYQFAASIGDAYWDDDSPDSPYTFLANLKTGTSKPQGESFDYSGANTFVIGWLIEEITGMPFQDVLTKEVWRNIGAEGDASLLAPRYGVPVTDGGLLARLRDVARFGLLFTPSYSMIASKKIISDRYLNLILDGGNPDLLRNARYGGWTSVDTKHNVYQWDKVFKNNDIYKGGWGGQGLLVNPDRDLVAVY
;
A
#
# COMPACT_ATOMS: atom_id res chain seq x y z
N MET A 1 -33.72 -27.47 68.35
CA MET A 1 -32.61 -26.54 68.12
C MET A 1 -31.72 -27.10 66.96
N LYS A 2 -31.92 -26.59 65.74
CA LYS A 2 -31.13 -26.99 64.56
C LYS A 2 -30.11 -25.87 64.31
N GLN A 3 -28.82 -26.19 64.41
CA GLN A 3 -27.72 -25.33 64.06
C GLN A 3 -27.57 -25.32 62.53
N ILE A 4 -27.70 -24.15 61.92
CA ILE A 4 -27.39 -23.91 60.52
C ILE A 4 -25.95 -23.50 60.40
N LEU A 5 -25.15 -24.37 59.76
CA LEU A 5 -23.74 -24.12 59.46
C LEU A 5 -23.67 -23.32 58.19
N MET A 6 -23.26 -22.05 58.28
CA MET A 6 -23.08 -21.13 57.17
C MET A 6 -21.65 -21.24 56.65
N VAL A 7 -21.47 -21.88 55.50
CA VAL A 7 -20.18 -21.99 54.83
C VAL A 7 -19.97 -20.72 54.00
N PHE A 8 -19.02 -19.89 54.43
CA PHE A 8 -18.53 -18.74 53.61
C PHE A 8 -17.53 -19.26 52.56
N LEU A 9 -17.95 -19.27 51.31
CA LEU A 9 -17.00 -19.43 50.18
C LEU A 9 -16.37 -18.06 49.91
N CYS A 10 -15.10 -17.91 50.33
CA CYS A 10 -14.24 -16.83 49.89
C CYS A 10 -13.83 -17.03 48.41
N PHE A 11 -14.49 -16.33 47.49
CA PHE A 11 -13.98 -16.18 46.16
C PHE A 11 -12.82 -15.17 46.18
N SER A 12 -11.59 -15.68 46.17
CA SER A 12 -10.41 -14.86 45.87
C SER A 12 -10.43 -14.50 44.40
N PHE A 13 -10.89 -13.30 44.11
CA PHE A 13 -10.67 -12.68 42.80
C PHE A 13 -9.17 -12.35 42.70
N CYS A 14 -8.41 -13.18 42.01
CA CYS A 14 -7.10 -12.78 41.49
C CYS A 14 -7.33 -11.68 40.46
N LEU A 15 -7.21 -10.43 40.89
CA LEU A 15 -7.00 -9.29 40.01
C LEU A 15 -5.64 -9.49 39.34
N VAL A 16 -5.63 -10.14 38.18
CA VAL A 16 -4.48 -10.06 37.28
C VAL A 16 -4.46 -8.61 36.78
N SER A 17 -3.67 -7.79 37.44
CA SER A 17 -3.31 -6.46 36.95
C SER A 17 -2.56 -6.68 35.64
N VAL A 18 -3.26 -6.58 34.51
CA VAL A 18 -2.61 -6.41 33.21
C VAL A 18 -1.97 -5.02 33.25
N PHE A 19 -0.76 -4.94 33.80
CA PHE A 19 0.09 -3.78 33.58
C PHE A 19 0.37 -3.72 32.08
N GLY A 20 -0.42 -2.93 31.37
CA GLY A 20 -0.09 -2.53 30.03
C GLY A 20 1.30 -1.92 30.09
N LYS A 21 2.20 -2.36 29.22
CA LYS A 21 3.54 -1.75 29.11
C LYS A 21 3.35 -0.25 28.90
N ASP A 22 3.91 0.57 29.77
CA ASP A 22 3.79 2.03 29.65
C ASP A 22 4.19 2.46 28.24
N PHE A 23 3.36 3.30 27.63
CA PHE A 23 3.66 3.85 26.32
C PHE A 23 4.95 4.67 26.40
N LYS A 24 5.88 4.37 25.51
CA LYS A 24 7.10 5.15 25.34
C LYS A 24 7.12 5.74 23.94
N SER A 25 7.38 7.03 23.84
CA SER A 25 7.61 7.64 22.54
C SER A 25 8.84 7.02 21.88
N VAL A 26 8.71 6.63 20.62
CA VAL A 26 9.82 6.08 19.82
C VAL A 26 10.84 7.13 19.40
N SER A 27 10.50 8.42 19.55
CA SER A 27 11.39 9.55 19.27
C SER A 27 11.24 10.61 20.35
N THR A 28 12.37 11.13 20.83
CA THR A 28 12.38 12.32 21.69
C THR A 28 12.07 13.57 20.89
N VAL A 29 11.69 14.66 21.58
CA VAL A 29 11.48 15.97 20.95
C VAL A 29 12.76 16.44 20.23
N SER A 30 13.93 16.23 20.82
CA SER A 30 15.21 16.61 20.23
C SER A 30 15.49 15.83 18.94
N GLN A 31 15.30 14.51 18.98
CA GLN A 31 15.45 13.67 17.77
C GLN A 31 14.48 14.09 16.67
N THR A 32 13.19 14.34 17.02
CA THR A 32 12.19 14.79 16.05
C THR A 32 12.59 16.10 15.38
N ARG A 33 13.05 17.09 16.17
CA ARG A 33 13.50 18.38 15.62
C ARG A 33 14.74 18.23 14.74
N ALA A 34 15.72 17.43 15.19
CA ALA A 34 16.93 17.18 14.41
C ALA A 34 16.65 16.49 13.08
N GLN A 35 15.69 15.57 13.03
CA GLN A 35 15.31 14.91 11.78
C GLN A 35 14.56 15.84 10.83
N ILE A 36 13.58 16.61 11.35
CA ILE A 36 12.85 17.57 10.52
C ILE A 36 13.80 18.60 9.90
N SER A 37 14.82 19.06 10.66
CA SER A 37 15.81 20.03 10.14
C SER A 37 16.73 19.51 9.03
N LYS A 38 16.75 18.20 8.79
CA LYS A 38 17.52 17.57 7.70
C LYS A 38 16.71 17.40 6.41
N LEU A 39 15.39 17.66 6.45
CA LEU A 39 14.57 17.54 5.25
C LEU A 39 15.04 18.57 4.21
N PRO A 40 15.17 18.17 2.94
CA PRO A 40 15.52 19.10 1.87
C PRO A 40 14.42 20.17 1.75
N ILE A 41 14.80 21.37 1.35
CA ILE A 41 13.89 22.51 1.15
C ILE A 41 13.77 22.91 -0.33
N ASP A 42 14.57 22.31 -1.17
CA ASP A 42 14.73 22.65 -2.58
C ASP A 42 14.50 21.45 -3.53
N ASP A 43 14.09 20.32 -3.00
CA ASP A 43 13.80 19.11 -3.77
C ASP A 43 12.66 18.32 -3.10
N ILE A 44 12.33 17.14 -3.63
CA ILE A 44 11.30 16.28 -3.06
C ILE A 44 11.72 15.86 -1.65
N TRP A 45 10.96 16.32 -0.67
CA TRP A 45 11.26 16.22 0.76
C TRP A 45 11.38 14.78 1.29
N TRP A 46 10.76 13.80 0.64
CA TRP A 46 10.80 12.41 1.07
C TRP A 46 11.97 11.62 0.48
N THR A 47 12.78 12.20 -0.40
CA THR A 47 13.95 11.56 -1.03
C THR A 47 15.21 11.57 -0.16
N VAL A 48 15.07 11.70 1.14
CA VAL A 48 16.18 11.55 2.09
C VAL A 48 16.58 10.09 2.18
N TYR A 49 17.86 9.79 1.96
CA TYR A 49 18.42 8.43 1.90
C TYR A 49 19.10 8.01 3.22
N GLY A 50 19.44 6.73 3.31
CA GLY A 50 20.20 6.17 4.42
C GLY A 50 19.37 5.95 5.68
N GLU A 51 19.98 6.16 6.85
CA GLU A 51 19.32 5.93 8.15
C GLU A 51 18.13 6.87 8.39
N ASP A 52 18.21 8.08 7.88
CA ASP A 52 17.16 9.08 8.03
C ASP A 52 15.88 8.72 7.24
N MET A 53 16.00 7.97 6.14
CA MET A 53 14.85 7.45 5.38
C MET A 53 13.91 6.63 6.26
N GLY A 54 14.44 5.70 7.05
CA GLY A 54 13.63 4.86 7.94
C GLY A 54 12.87 5.66 8.98
N TRP A 55 13.50 6.73 9.53
CA TRP A 55 12.81 7.63 10.45
C TRP A 55 11.69 8.40 9.74
N ASN A 56 11.97 8.98 8.57
CA ASN A 56 10.97 9.73 7.80
C ASN A 56 9.76 8.85 7.46
N PHE A 57 9.97 7.66 6.97
CA PHE A 57 8.90 6.74 6.54
C PHE A 57 7.93 6.36 7.66
N LYS A 58 8.39 6.33 8.92
CA LYS A 58 7.54 6.10 10.09
C LYS A 58 6.84 7.36 10.61
N ASN A 59 7.31 8.54 10.24
CA ASN A 59 6.92 9.79 10.86
C ASN A 59 6.24 10.80 9.92
N LEU A 60 5.93 10.45 8.68
CA LEU A 60 5.28 11.35 7.73
C LEU A 60 3.97 11.94 8.26
N HIS A 61 3.20 11.17 9.02
CA HIS A 61 1.98 11.63 9.70
C HIS A 61 2.19 12.77 10.71
N ARG A 62 3.43 13.05 11.10
CA ARG A 62 3.80 14.17 11.99
C ARG A 62 4.14 15.44 11.21
N MET A 63 4.43 15.30 9.93
CA MET A 63 4.95 16.36 9.07
C MET A 63 3.92 16.85 8.06
N TYR A 64 3.03 15.98 7.65
CA TYR A 64 2.07 16.24 6.59
C TYR A 64 0.64 15.98 7.02
N PRO A 65 -0.33 16.77 6.51
CA PRO A 65 -1.75 16.48 6.65
C PRO A 65 -2.09 15.07 6.13
N THR A 66 -3.04 14.43 6.80
CA THR A 66 -3.54 13.12 6.44
C THR A 66 -5.06 13.08 6.51
N VAL A 67 -5.67 12.22 5.71
CA VAL A 67 -7.07 11.82 5.83
C VAL A 67 -7.18 10.41 6.39
N ASN A 68 -8.22 10.14 7.19
CA ASN A 68 -8.38 8.87 7.87
C ASN A 68 -9.08 7.84 6.99
N VAL A 69 -8.65 6.59 7.14
CA VAL A 69 -9.33 5.39 6.66
C VAL A 69 -9.72 4.59 7.90
N TYR A 70 -11.00 4.66 8.26
CA TYR A 70 -11.49 4.14 9.54
C TYR A 70 -11.61 2.62 9.52
N ARG A 71 -11.15 1.96 10.59
CA ARG A 71 -11.32 0.51 10.72
C ARG A 71 -12.77 0.11 10.94
N GLU A 72 -13.57 0.89 11.63
CA GLU A 72 -14.95 0.55 12.02
C GLU A 72 -15.17 -0.95 12.29
N GLY A 73 -15.88 -1.34 13.26
CA GLY A 73 -16.15 -2.76 13.52
C GLY A 73 -15.14 -3.44 14.45
N GLN A 74 -15.30 -4.75 14.62
CA GLN A 74 -14.51 -5.53 15.57
C GLN A 74 -13.14 -5.91 15.00
N VAL A 75 -12.12 -5.78 15.84
CA VAL A 75 -10.79 -6.34 15.54
C VAL A 75 -10.92 -7.87 15.50
N ARG A 76 -10.38 -8.49 14.45
CA ARG A 76 -10.23 -9.94 14.36
C ARG A 76 -8.77 -10.28 14.64
N PRO A 77 -8.46 -10.89 15.80
CA PRO A 77 -7.10 -11.24 16.15
C PRO A 77 -6.49 -12.22 15.16
N LEU A 78 -5.25 -11.99 14.78
CA LEU A 78 -4.45 -12.98 14.05
C LEU A 78 -3.78 -13.91 15.07
N GLU A 79 -4.04 -15.20 14.97
CA GLU A 79 -3.40 -16.21 15.80
C GLU A 79 -1.95 -16.43 15.37
N TYR A 80 -1.13 -16.89 16.30
CA TYR A 80 0.24 -17.29 16.02
C TYR A 80 0.37 -18.78 15.75
N SER A 81 1.20 -19.13 14.77
CA SER A 81 1.71 -20.48 14.52
C SER A 81 3.18 -20.36 14.12
N ARG A 82 4.02 -19.93 15.05
CA ARG A 82 5.42 -19.56 14.80
C ARG A 82 6.22 -20.70 14.20
N SER A 83 7.07 -20.37 13.24
CA SER A 83 7.98 -21.31 12.57
C SER A 83 9.43 -20.92 12.83
N ASP A 84 10.15 -21.73 13.60
CA ASP A 84 11.58 -21.54 13.84
C ASP A 84 12.38 -21.72 12.54
N ALA A 85 11.92 -22.56 11.63
CA ALA A 85 12.57 -22.76 10.35
C ALA A 85 12.70 -21.47 9.51
N ILE A 86 11.75 -20.53 9.64
CA ILE A 86 11.87 -19.22 8.98
C ILE A 86 12.94 -18.37 9.66
N ALA A 87 12.97 -18.36 11.01
CA ALA A 87 13.97 -17.61 11.77
C ALA A 87 15.41 -18.10 11.50
N GLU A 88 15.56 -19.42 11.34
CA GLU A 88 16.83 -20.11 11.17
C GLU A 88 17.29 -20.21 9.70
N PHE A 89 16.42 -19.87 8.73
CA PHE A 89 16.77 -19.87 7.30
C PHE A 89 18.07 -19.09 7.08
N LYS A 90 19.02 -19.68 6.34
CA LYS A 90 20.34 -19.08 6.16
C LYS A 90 20.35 -18.06 5.03
N VAL A 91 20.76 -16.86 5.37
CA VAL A 91 20.97 -15.74 4.46
C VAL A 91 22.46 -15.56 4.24
N ASP A 92 22.89 -15.44 2.99
CA ASP A 92 24.25 -15.10 2.62
C ASP A 92 24.52 -13.61 2.87
N THR A 93 25.61 -13.32 3.58
CA THR A 93 26.07 -11.97 3.85
C THR A 93 27.57 -11.87 3.47
N PRO A 94 28.13 -10.66 3.32
CA PRO A 94 29.57 -10.51 3.09
C PRO A 94 30.45 -11.15 4.19
N THR A 95 29.92 -11.34 5.39
CA THR A 95 30.64 -11.91 6.55
C THR A 95 30.31 -13.39 6.80
N GLY A 96 29.52 -14.03 5.91
CA GLY A 96 29.13 -15.44 6.03
C GLY A 96 27.62 -15.64 6.13
N LYS A 97 27.19 -16.89 6.36
CA LYS A 97 25.78 -17.26 6.47
C LYS A 97 25.27 -17.06 7.88
N ILE A 98 24.21 -16.26 8.04
CA ILE A 98 23.54 -16.04 9.33
C ILE A 98 22.07 -16.44 9.26
N GLY A 99 21.41 -16.63 10.40
CA GLY A 99 19.97 -16.88 10.44
C GLY A 99 19.19 -15.66 9.93
N PHE A 100 18.03 -15.90 9.33
CA PHE A 100 17.21 -14.80 8.79
C PHE A 100 16.81 -13.79 9.88
N LYS A 101 16.45 -14.28 11.07
CA LYS A 101 16.18 -13.39 12.21
C LYS A 101 17.39 -12.51 12.54
N ASP A 102 18.57 -13.11 12.63
CA ASP A 102 19.81 -12.38 12.95
C ASP A 102 20.16 -11.39 11.84
N PHE A 103 19.95 -11.78 10.57
CA PHE A 103 20.10 -10.88 9.43
C PHE A 103 19.25 -9.63 9.56
N LEU A 104 17.96 -9.75 9.93
CA LEU A 104 17.06 -8.61 10.08
C LEU A 104 17.55 -7.59 11.12
N TYR A 105 18.22 -8.04 12.19
CA TYR A 105 18.78 -7.20 13.26
C TYR A 105 20.22 -6.74 13.01
N SER A 106 20.86 -7.25 11.96
CA SER A 106 22.24 -6.91 11.62
C SER A 106 22.34 -5.60 10.85
N SER A 107 23.57 -5.10 10.68
CA SER A 107 23.88 -3.96 9.80
C SER A 107 23.74 -4.26 8.29
N HIS A 108 23.54 -5.53 7.94
CA HIS A 108 23.30 -5.94 6.55
C HIS A 108 21.84 -5.75 6.10
N SER A 109 20.95 -5.41 7.03
CA SER A 109 19.52 -5.21 6.74
C SER A 109 19.06 -3.82 7.15
N THR A 110 18.22 -3.19 6.32
CA THR A 110 17.51 -1.95 6.62
C THR A 110 16.03 -2.19 6.94
N THR A 111 15.59 -3.44 6.99
CA THR A 111 14.19 -3.81 7.26
C THR A 111 13.70 -3.20 8.55
N MET A 112 12.61 -2.44 8.49
CA MET A 112 11.97 -1.85 9.68
C MET A 112 11.11 -2.87 10.40
N GLY A 113 10.29 -3.60 9.67
CA GLY A 113 9.42 -4.65 10.17
C GLY A 113 9.07 -5.66 9.09
N ILE A 114 8.68 -6.86 9.50
CA ILE A 114 8.21 -7.91 8.61
C ILE A 114 7.13 -8.74 9.29
N VAL A 115 6.06 -9.05 8.57
CA VAL A 115 4.99 -9.97 9.00
C VAL A 115 4.76 -10.99 7.89
N ILE A 116 4.81 -12.28 8.25
CA ILE A 116 4.50 -13.39 7.34
C ILE A 116 3.33 -14.18 7.90
N LEU A 117 2.28 -14.30 7.09
CA LEU A 117 1.10 -15.11 7.39
C LEU A 117 1.09 -16.35 6.49
N HIS A 118 0.77 -17.50 7.09
CA HIS A 118 0.50 -18.74 6.37
C HIS A 118 -0.77 -19.36 6.91
N LYS A 119 -1.71 -19.67 6.02
CA LYS A 119 -3.03 -20.20 6.39
C LYS A 119 -3.72 -19.35 7.46
N GLY A 120 -3.68 -18.03 7.24
CA GLY A 120 -4.31 -17.03 8.11
C GLY A 120 -3.66 -16.81 9.48
N LYS A 121 -2.52 -17.45 9.78
CA LYS A 121 -1.82 -17.32 11.06
C LYS A 121 -0.45 -16.65 10.89
N ILE A 122 -0.01 -15.90 11.90
CA ILE A 122 1.32 -15.30 11.94
C ILE A 122 2.34 -16.42 12.16
N VAL A 123 3.12 -16.74 11.14
CA VAL A 123 4.22 -17.73 11.24
C VAL A 123 5.56 -17.08 11.55
N PHE A 124 5.74 -15.83 11.18
CA PHE A 124 6.94 -15.06 11.49
C PHE A 124 6.59 -13.56 11.57
N GLU A 125 7.15 -12.89 12.58
CA GLU A 125 6.95 -11.46 12.79
C GLU A 125 8.13 -10.89 13.55
N GLN A 126 8.75 -9.84 13.01
CA GLN A 126 9.85 -9.12 13.63
C GLN A 126 9.75 -7.62 13.32
N TYR A 127 10.20 -6.80 14.26
CA TYR A 127 10.21 -5.34 14.16
C TYR A 127 11.59 -4.80 14.59
N PRO A 128 12.64 -4.99 13.77
CA PRO A 128 14.00 -4.61 14.14
C PRO A 128 14.18 -3.10 14.33
N ARG A 129 13.43 -2.28 13.60
CA ARG A 129 13.62 -0.80 13.59
C ARG A 129 12.32 0.00 13.70
N MET A 130 11.24 -0.65 14.14
CA MET A 130 9.95 0.00 14.41
C MET A 130 9.19 -0.75 15.50
N GLU A 131 8.10 -0.15 15.96
CA GLU A 131 7.16 -0.81 16.88
C GLU A 131 5.92 -1.32 16.11
N PRO A 132 5.27 -2.40 16.59
CA PRO A 132 4.11 -2.98 15.89
C PRO A 132 2.92 -2.04 15.68
N TYR A 133 2.82 -0.99 16.48
CA TYR A 133 1.75 0.00 16.40
C TYR A 133 2.07 1.18 15.47
N GLU A 134 3.32 1.32 15.01
CA GLU A 134 3.69 2.37 14.07
C GLU A 134 3.07 2.12 12.70
N LYS A 135 2.77 3.21 11.99
CA LYS A 135 2.18 3.19 10.66
C LYS A 135 3.18 3.78 9.66
N PRO A 136 4.11 2.98 9.13
CA PRO A 136 5.00 3.45 8.09
C PRO A 136 4.24 3.73 6.80
N ILE A 137 4.84 4.54 5.91
CA ILE A 137 4.36 4.77 4.56
C ILE A 137 4.58 3.51 3.70
N TYR A 138 3.63 3.21 2.84
CA TYR A 138 3.71 2.07 1.93
C TYR A 138 4.05 2.44 0.49
N TRP A 139 4.15 3.74 0.18
CA TRP A 139 4.39 4.25 -1.15
C TRP A 139 3.57 3.48 -2.19
N SER A 140 4.19 3.01 -3.24
CA SER A 140 3.47 2.38 -4.36
C SER A 140 2.71 1.09 -4.03
N VAL A 141 2.91 0.48 -2.85
CA VAL A 141 2.00 -0.60 -2.39
C VAL A 141 0.57 -0.07 -2.24
N THR A 142 0.40 1.23 -1.99
CA THR A 142 -0.90 1.91 -1.99
C THR A 142 -1.72 1.64 -3.25
N LYS A 143 -1.07 1.55 -4.41
CA LYS A 143 -1.73 1.41 -5.72
C LYS A 143 -2.66 0.20 -5.82
N VAL A 144 -2.32 -0.91 -5.16
CA VAL A 144 -3.17 -2.11 -5.19
C VAL A 144 -4.43 -1.99 -4.34
N PHE A 145 -4.47 -1.08 -3.38
CA PHE A 145 -5.71 -0.74 -2.67
C PHE A 145 -6.67 0.00 -3.60
N ILE A 146 -6.16 0.92 -4.42
CA ILE A 146 -6.95 1.67 -5.41
C ILE A 146 -7.54 0.73 -6.46
N SER A 147 -6.71 -0.12 -7.06
CA SER A 147 -7.18 -1.07 -8.07
C SER A 147 -8.15 -2.10 -7.50
N THR A 148 -7.97 -2.50 -6.23
CA THR A 148 -8.90 -3.41 -5.55
C THR A 148 -10.27 -2.76 -5.34
N VAL A 149 -10.30 -1.49 -4.90
CA VAL A 149 -11.58 -0.76 -4.77
C VAL A 149 -12.27 -0.66 -6.14
N LEU A 150 -11.53 -0.32 -7.20
CA LEU A 150 -12.13 -0.26 -8.55
C LEU A 150 -12.66 -1.62 -9.00
N ALA A 151 -11.93 -2.72 -8.76
CA ALA A 151 -12.39 -4.06 -9.10
C ALA A 151 -13.67 -4.47 -8.34
N ILE A 152 -13.82 -4.02 -7.08
CA ILE A 152 -15.06 -4.20 -6.31
C ILE A 152 -16.21 -3.41 -6.94
N LEU A 153 -15.95 -2.21 -7.44
CA LEU A 153 -16.96 -1.40 -8.14
C LEU A 153 -17.31 -2.00 -9.51
N GLU A 154 -16.34 -2.60 -10.20
CA GLU A 154 -16.57 -3.36 -11.43
C GLU A 154 -17.44 -4.60 -11.18
N ASP A 155 -17.18 -5.36 -10.11
CA ASP A 155 -18.03 -6.50 -9.69
C ASP A 155 -19.48 -6.07 -9.33
N LYS A 156 -19.66 -4.80 -8.96
CA LYS A 156 -20.98 -4.19 -8.72
C LYS A 156 -21.62 -3.58 -9.99
N GLU A 157 -20.98 -3.76 -11.14
CA GLU A 157 -21.42 -3.22 -12.44
C GLU A 157 -21.52 -1.68 -12.47
N LEU A 158 -20.78 -1.00 -11.59
CA LEU A 158 -20.74 0.48 -11.52
C LEU A 158 -19.73 1.07 -12.51
N VAL A 159 -18.80 0.27 -13.01
CA VAL A 159 -17.77 0.67 -14.00
C VAL A 159 -17.48 -0.47 -14.97
N ASP A 160 -17.31 -0.12 -16.24
CA ASP A 160 -16.82 -1.02 -17.30
C ASP A 160 -15.42 -0.55 -17.70
N VAL A 161 -14.40 -1.31 -17.32
CA VAL A 161 -12.99 -1.00 -17.58
C VAL A 161 -12.58 -1.07 -19.04
N SER A 162 -13.43 -1.61 -19.92
CA SER A 162 -13.23 -1.60 -21.37
C SER A 162 -13.54 -0.23 -22.01
N LYS A 163 -14.26 0.63 -21.28
CA LYS A 163 -14.60 1.99 -21.72
C LYS A 163 -13.39 2.92 -21.58
N PRO A 164 -13.33 3.96 -22.39
CA PRO A 164 -12.37 5.03 -22.19
C PRO A 164 -12.65 5.80 -20.89
N ILE A 165 -11.60 6.34 -20.27
CA ILE A 165 -11.70 7.04 -18.99
C ILE A 165 -12.59 8.29 -19.06
N ASP A 166 -12.55 9.00 -20.17
CA ASP A 166 -13.34 10.22 -20.41
C ASP A 166 -14.85 9.96 -20.60
N PHE A 167 -15.25 8.67 -20.73
CA PHE A 167 -16.66 8.29 -20.65
C PHE A 167 -17.23 8.55 -19.23
N TYR A 168 -16.44 8.32 -18.20
CA TYR A 168 -16.80 8.55 -16.79
C TYR A 168 -16.30 9.88 -16.26
N LEU A 169 -15.15 10.35 -16.77
CA LEU A 169 -14.51 11.62 -16.41
C LEU A 169 -14.44 12.55 -17.63
N PRO A 170 -15.56 13.21 -18.01
CA PRO A 170 -15.61 14.09 -19.19
C PRO A 170 -14.57 15.21 -19.16
N ALA A 171 -14.10 15.61 -17.97
CA ALA A 171 -13.03 16.58 -17.80
C ALA A 171 -11.73 16.16 -18.51
N LEU A 172 -11.46 14.86 -18.64
CA LEU A 172 -10.29 14.32 -19.32
C LEU A 172 -10.42 14.27 -20.85
N GLY A 173 -11.60 14.55 -21.39
CA GLY A 173 -11.87 14.43 -22.84
C GLY A 173 -11.08 15.37 -23.75
N LYS A 174 -10.32 16.33 -23.17
CA LYS A 174 -9.39 17.20 -23.91
C LYS A 174 -7.93 16.97 -23.52
N SER A 175 -7.65 16.09 -22.58
CA SER A 175 -6.29 15.76 -22.12
C SER A 175 -5.69 14.61 -22.95
N ASP A 176 -4.45 14.25 -22.64
CA ASP A 176 -3.81 13.07 -23.23
C ASP A 176 -4.44 11.75 -22.75
N PHE A 177 -5.28 11.78 -21.72
CA PHE A 177 -6.09 10.65 -21.29
C PHE A 177 -7.36 10.42 -22.13
N ALA A 178 -7.72 11.35 -23.04
CA ALA A 178 -8.90 11.20 -23.90
C ALA A 178 -8.85 9.90 -24.71
N GLY A 179 -9.90 9.08 -24.64
CA GLY A 179 -9.98 7.81 -25.35
C GLY A 179 -9.13 6.68 -24.76
N VAL A 180 -8.39 6.91 -23.68
CA VAL A 180 -7.59 5.86 -23.03
C VAL A 180 -8.50 4.93 -22.25
N LYS A 181 -8.46 3.62 -22.52
CA LYS A 181 -9.25 2.63 -21.79
C LYS A 181 -8.81 2.53 -20.34
N ILE A 182 -9.78 2.43 -19.42
CA ILE A 182 -9.54 2.29 -17.98
C ILE A 182 -8.64 1.08 -17.71
N ARG A 183 -8.85 -0.03 -18.43
CA ARG A 183 -8.00 -1.22 -18.33
C ARG A 183 -6.52 -0.91 -18.59
N ASN A 184 -6.20 -0.12 -19.61
CA ASN A 184 -4.82 0.23 -19.93
C ASN A 184 -4.18 1.15 -18.88
N ILE A 185 -4.98 2.00 -18.23
CA ILE A 185 -4.52 2.80 -17.09
C ILE A 185 -4.20 1.89 -15.89
N LEU A 186 -5.07 0.92 -15.60
CA LEU A 186 -4.86 -0.08 -14.54
C LEU A 186 -3.61 -0.93 -14.77
N ASP A 187 -3.33 -1.29 -16.01
CA ASP A 187 -2.18 -2.12 -16.38
C ASP A 187 -0.88 -1.31 -16.60
N MET A 188 -0.86 -0.02 -16.24
CA MET A 188 0.28 0.88 -16.47
C MET A 188 0.69 0.93 -17.95
N ALA A 189 -0.28 0.95 -18.83
CA ALA A 189 -0.10 0.95 -20.27
C ALA A 189 -0.98 2.02 -20.97
N SER A 190 -1.19 3.16 -20.31
CA SER A 190 -1.99 4.26 -20.84
C SER A 190 -1.38 4.87 -22.11
N GLY A 191 -0.07 4.81 -22.25
CA GLY A 191 0.68 5.48 -23.31
C GLY A 191 0.89 6.98 -23.07
N VAL A 192 0.29 7.57 -22.04
CA VAL A 192 0.48 8.98 -21.68
C VAL A 192 1.90 9.23 -21.21
N ASP A 193 2.56 10.25 -21.74
CA ASP A 193 3.97 10.56 -21.38
C ASP A 193 4.04 11.33 -20.05
N CYS A 194 3.80 10.60 -18.95
CA CYS A 194 3.86 11.11 -17.58
C CYS A 194 4.42 10.05 -16.62
N SER A 195 5.53 9.40 -17.02
CA SER A 195 6.21 8.40 -16.21
C SER A 195 6.84 9.02 -14.97
N ASP A 196 6.93 8.26 -13.89
CA ASP A 196 7.52 8.70 -12.63
C ASP A 196 8.95 9.21 -12.85
N ASN A 197 9.15 10.50 -12.60
CA ASN A 197 10.44 11.18 -12.66
C ASN A 197 10.52 12.17 -11.49
N TYR A 198 11.38 11.87 -10.53
CA TYR A 198 11.50 12.62 -9.28
C TYR A 198 12.59 13.68 -9.30
N GLU A 199 13.41 13.73 -10.34
CA GLU A 199 14.60 14.58 -10.39
C GLU A 199 14.40 15.82 -11.25
N ASN A 200 13.64 15.71 -12.34
CA ASN A 200 13.38 16.81 -13.26
C ASN A 200 12.10 17.54 -12.91
N ARG A 201 12.19 18.78 -12.41
CA ARG A 201 11.05 19.62 -12.03
C ARG A 201 10.10 19.94 -13.17
N ASP A 202 10.60 19.98 -14.42
CA ASP A 202 9.80 20.24 -15.62
C ASP A 202 9.08 18.97 -16.12
N ALA A 203 9.40 17.80 -15.56
CA ALA A 203 8.77 16.56 -15.96
C ALA A 203 7.29 16.54 -15.51
N CYS A 204 6.45 15.93 -16.35
CA CYS A 204 5.02 15.78 -16.07
C CYS A 204 4.76 15.22 -14.67
N TYR A 205 5.46 14.15 -14.29
CA TYR A 205 5.24 13.53 -12.98
C TYR A 205 5.59 14.47 -11.83
N TYR A 206 6.70 15.24 -11.93
CA TYR A 206 7.06 16.18 -10.87
C TYR A 206 6.00 17.28 -10.71
N GLN A 207 5.49 17.81 -11.81
CA GLN A 207 4.41 18.82 -11.81
C GLN A 207 3.10 18.25 -11.24
N PHE A 208 2.79 17.00 -11.57
CA PHE A 208 1.68 16.28 -10.94
C PHE A 208 1.91 16.14 -9.43
N ALA A 209 3.08 15.66 -9.00
CA ALA A 209 3.43 15.50 -7.59
C ALA A 209 3.38 16.84 -6.82
N ALA A 210 3.84 17.94 -7.41
CA ALA A 210 3.71 19.28 -6.84
C ALA A 210 2.24 19.71 -6.71
N SER A 211 1.40 19.40 -7.70
CA SER A 211 -0.01 19.74 -7.70
C SER A 211 -0.79 19.06 -6.56
N ILE A 212 -0.40 17.84 -6.17
CA ILE A 212 -1.01 17.09 -5.07
C ILE A 212 -0.30 17.37 -3.72
N GLY A 213 0.84 18.05 -3.74
CA GLY A 213 1.62 18.38 -2.56
C GLY A 213 2.63 17.31 -2.13
N ASP A 214 2.94 16.35 -3.02
CA ASP A 214 3.93 15.29 -2.81
C ASP A 214 5.34 15.72 -3.26
N ALA A 215 5.47 16.87 -3.89
CA ALA A 215 6.72 17.54 -4.22
C ALA A 215 6.67 19.02 -3.81
N TYR A 216 7.80 19.72 -3.87
CA TYR A 216 7.84 21.13 -3.54
C TYR A 216 7.03 21.96 -4.52
N TRP A 217 6.20 22.81 -3.95
CA TRP A 217 5.36 23.74 -4.69
C TRP A 217 6.06 25.11 -4.79
N ASP A 218 5.95 25.73 -5.94
CA ASP A 218 6.37 27.10 -6.23
C ASP A 218 5.28 27.84 -7.00
N ASP A 219 5.53 29.08 -7.37
CA ASP A 219 4.54 29.95 -8.02
C ASP A 219 4.10 29.44 -9.41
N ASP A 220 4.91 28.59 -10.06
CA ASP A 220 4.61 27.98 -11.35
C ASP A 220 3.96 26.58 -11.23
N SER A 221 3.87 26.05 -10.02
CA SER A 221 3.28 24.74 -9.76
C SER A 221 1.76 24.75 -9.98
N PRO A 222 1.19 23.67 -10.58
CA PRO A 222 -0.24 23.59 -10.81
C PRO A 222 -1.07 23.65 -9.52
N ASP A 223 -2.20 24.35 -9.55
CA ASP A 223 -3.06 24.55 -8.38
C ASP A 223 -3.77 23.29 -7.91
N SER A 224 -4.02 22.34 -8.80
CA SER A 224 -4.83 21.15 -8.49
C SER A 224 -4.43 19.98 -9.40
N PRO A 225 -4.29 18.77 -8.87
CA PRO A 225 -4.03 17.57 -9.68
C PRO A 225 -5.15 17.28 -10.68
N TYR A 226 -6.38 17.56 -10.31
CA TYR A 226 -7.55 17.38 -11.21
C TYR A 226 -7.46 18.31 -12.43
N THR A 227 -7.22 19.59 -12.20
CA THR A 227 -7.08 20.59 -13.28
C THR A 227 -5.83 20.33 -14.10
N PHE A 228 -4.72 19.97 -13.49
CA PHE A 228 -3.50 19.62 -14.18
C PHE A 228 -3.71 18.46 -15.16
N LEU A 229 -4.26 17.33 -14.69
CA LEU A 229 -4.49 16.15 -15.52
C LEU A 229 -5.56 16.37 -16.58
N ALA A 230 -6.59 17.18 -16.28
CA ALA A 230 -7.63 17.55 -17.26
C ALA A 230 -7.09 18.38 -18.44
N ASN A 231 -5.99 19.11 -18.22
CA ASN A 231 -5.34 19.94 -19.24
C ASN A 231 -4.01 19.36 -19.74
N LEU A 232 -3.66 18.12 -19.34
CA LEU A 232 -2.40 17.52 -19.69
C LEU A 232 -2.20 17.38 -21.21
N LYS A 233 -1.02 17.87 -21.70
CA LYS A 233 -0.63 17.91 -23.12
C LYS A 233 0.86 17.61 -23.27
N THR A 234 1.34 16.56 -22.65
CA THR A 234 2.71 16.06 -22.80
C THR A 234 2.88 15.15 -24.01
N GLY A 235 1.76 14.65 -24.55
CA GLY A 235 1.73 13.70 -25.65
C GLY A 235 1.70 12.25 -25.17
N THR A 236 1.92 11.36 -26.13
CA THR A 236 1.92 9.92 -25.89
C THR A 236 3.30 9.34 -26.20
N SER A 237 3.83 8.57 -25.26
CA SER A 237 5.13 7.88 -25.43
C SER A 237 5.01 6.69 -26.38
N LYS A 238 3.87 5.99 -26.32
CA LYS A 238 3.49 4.84 -27.17
C LYS A 238 1.98 4.71 -27.27
N PRO A 239 1.45 3.95 -28.24
CA PRO A 239 0.03 3.62 -28.24
C PRO A 239 -0.39 2.90 -26.96
N GLN A 240 -1.60 3.20 -26.48
CA GLN A 240 -2.14 2.57 -25.28
C GLN A 240 -2.21 1.04 -25.43
N GLY A 241 -1.86 0.31 -24.40
CA GLY A 241 -1.93 -1.15 -24.36
C GLY A 241 -0.75 -1.88 -25.01
N GLU A 242 0.30 -1.17 -25.45
CA GLU A 242 1.45 -1.78 -26.11
C GLU A 242 2.69 -1.94 -25.21
N SER A 243 2.85 -1.04 -24.22
CA SER A 243 4.04 -1.00 -23.39
C SER A 243 3.68 -0.66 -21.96
N PHE A 244 4.32 -1.34 -21.01
CA PHE A 244 4.31 -0.91 -19.61
C PHE A 244 5.10 0.39 -19.46
N ASP A 245 4.47 1.37 -18.83
CA ASP A 245 5.10 2.64 -18.47
C ASP A 245 4.56 3.10 -17.10
N TYR A 246 5.42 3.03 -16.09
CA TYR A 246 5.03 3.24 -14.71
C TYR A 246 4.71 4.72 -14.46
N SER A 247 3.52 5.00 -13.93
CA SER A 247 3.08 6.36 -13.67
C SER A 247 2.12 6.45 -12.47
N GLY A 248 2.48 7.27 -11.48
CA GLY A 248 1.61 7.62 -10.37
C GLY A 248 0.35 8.39 -10.82
N ALA A 249 0.48 9.22 -11.86
CA ALA A 249 -0.65 9.92 -12.45
C ALA A 249 -1.76 8.97 -12.94
N ASN A 250 -1.40 7.81 -13.51
CA ASN A 250 -2.35 6.77 -13.87
C ASN A 250 -3.17 6.32 -12.67
N THR A 251 -2.52 6.10 -11.54
CA THR A 251 -3.23 5.66 -10.30
C THR A 251 -4.13 6.74 -9.75
N PHE A 252 -3.67 7.99 -9.77
CA PHE A 252 -4.50 9.12 -9.33
C PHE A 252 -5.77 9.25 -10.17
N VAL A 253 -5.68 9.09 -11.48
CA VAL A 253 -6.85 9.10 -12.39
C VAL A 253 -7.85 7.99 -12.02
N ILE A 254 -7.37 6.80 -11.62
CA ILE A 254 -8.25 5.73 -11.11
C ILE A 254 -8.89 6.14 -9.77
N GLY A 255 -8.15 6.78 -8.88
CA GLY A 255 -8.69 7.34 -7.62
C GLY A 255 -9.80 8.35 -7.89
N TRP A 256 -9.57 9.28 -8.80
CA TRP A 256 -10.58 10.26 -9.25
C TRP A 256 -11.82 9.59 -9.85
N LEU A 257 -11.64 8.58 -10.69
CA LEU A 257 -12.75 7.78 -11.23
C LEU A 257 -13.60 7.15 -10.11
N ILE A 258 -12.98 6.62 -9.07
CA ILE A 258 -13.68 6.03 -7.92
C ILE A 258 -14.51 7.10 -7.20
N GLU A 259 -13.96 8.30 -7.00
CA GLU A 259 -14.67 9.41 -6.38
C GLU A 259 -15.89 9.84 -7.21
N GLU A 260 -15.74 9.96 -8.53
CA GLU A 260 -16.82 10.33 -9.43
C GLU A 260 -17.95 9.29 -9.44
N ILE A 261 -17.62 8.01 -9.56
CA ILE A 261 -18.61 6.92 -9.58
C ILE A 261 -19.39 6.83 -8.27
N THR A 262 -18.70 7.04 -7.14
CA THR A 262 -19.29 6.82 -5.81
C THR A 262 -19.88 8.08 -5.18
N GLY A 263 -19.49 9.25 -5.65
CA GLY A 263 -19.81 10.53 -5.04
C GLY A 263 -19.19 10.71 -3.64
N MET A 264 -18.14 9.94 -3.31
CA MET A 264 -17.50 9.92 -2.00
C MET A 264 -15.99 10.16 -2.16
N PRO A 265 -15.34 10.88 -1.20
CA PRO A 265 -13.87 10.94 -1.18
C PRO A 265 -13.25 9.55 -1.12
N PHE A 266 -12.10 9.37 -1.78
CA PHE A 266 -11.49 8.04 -1.93
C PHE A 266 -11.25 7.31 -0.60
N GLN A 267 -10.78 8.00 0.46
CA GLN A 267 -10.54 7.40 1.77
C GLN A 267 -11.82 6.81 2.40
N ASP A 268 -12.98 7.42 2.14
CA ASP A 268 -14.26 6.94 2.64
C ASP A 268 -14.74 5.70 1.85
N VAL A 269 -14.45 5.66 0.54
CA VAL A 269 -14.72 4.48 -0.27
C VAL A 269 -13.81 3.32 0.18
N LEU A 270 -12.53 3.56 0.40
CA LEU A 270 -11.59 2.55 0.93
C LEU A 270 -12.03 2.04 2.31
N THR A 271 -12.47 2.94 3.19
CA THR A 271 -13.09 2.58 4.48
C THR A 271 -14.27 1.64 4.26
N LYS A 272 -15.23 2.04 3.45
CA LYS A 272 -16.51 1.34 3.23
C LYS A 272 -16.32 -0.02 2.58
N GLU A 273 -15.51 -0.10 1.55
CA GLU A 273 -15.40 -1.31 0.72
C GLU A 273 -14.39 -2.32 1.27
N VAL A 274 -13.31 -1.85 1.90
CA VAL A 274 -12.19 -2.69 2.30
C VAL A 274 -11.92 -2.61 3.80
N TRP A 275 -11.47 -1.46 4.30
CA TRP A 275 -10.77 -1.38 5.58
C TRP A 275 -11.62 -1.80 6.79
N ARG A 276 -12.87 -1.36 6.86
CA ARG A 276 -13.79 -1.75 7.94
C ARG A 276 -14.19 -3.22 7.94
N ASN A 277 -13.92 -3.92 6.84
CA ASN A 277 -14.34 -5.30 6.63
C ASN A 277 -13.23 -6.33 6.87
N ILE A 278 -11.98 -5.89 7.14
CA ILE A 278 -10.82 -6.79 7.28
C ILE A 278 -10.41 -7.06 8.74
N GLY A 279 -11.22 -6.63 9.71
CA GLY A 279 -10.90 -6.82 11.13
C GLY A 279 -9.60 -6.17 11.57
N ALA A 280 -9.25 -5.01 10.98
CA ALA A 280 -8.01 -4.28 11.22
C ALA A 280 -7.82 -3.92 12.70
N GLU A 281 -6.57 -3.84 13.16
CA GLU A 281 -6.22 -3.44 14.52
C GLU A 281 -6.30 -1.93 14.72
N GLY A 282 -6.15 -1.16 13.66
CA GLY A 282 -6.20 0.29 13.71
C GLY A 282 -6.69 0.94 12.43
N ASP A 283 -6.97 2.24 12.56
CA ASP A 283 -7.22 3.07 11.40
C ASP A 283 -5.95 3.17 10.56
N ALA A 284 -6.10 3.18 9.24
CA ALA A 284 -5.08 3.65 8.32
C ALA A 284 -5.24 5.15 8.08
N SER A 285 -4.32 5.73 7.34
CA SER A 285 -4.41 7.10 6.87
C SER A 285 -3.83 7.17 5.46
N LEU A 286 -4.22 8.19 4.70
CA LEU A 286 -3.57 8.57 3.45
C LEU A 286 -2.96 9.95 3.62
N LEU A 287 -1.74 10.15 3.13
CA LEU A 287 -1.18 11.50 2.99
C LEU A 287 -2.14 12.34 2.13
N ALA A 288 -2.40 13.55 2.59
CA ALA A 288 -3.24 14.54 1.91
C ALA A 288 -2.66 15.93 2.11
N PRO A 289 -1.44 16.17 1.64
CA PRO A 289 -0.66 17.35 2.00
C PRO A 289 -1.26 18.64 1.48
N ARG A 290 -2.09 18.58 0.42
CA ARG A 290 -2.71 19.74 -0.18
C ARG A 290 -4.22 19.56 -0.29
N TYR A 291 -4.96 20.48 0.33
CA TYR A 291 -6.43 20.57 0.28
C TYR A 291 -7.20 19.31 0.70
N GLY A 292 -6.56 18.38 1.43
CA GLY A 292 -7.19 17.12 1.82
C GLY A 292 -7.37 16.13 0.67
N VAL A 293 -6.72 16.36 -0.48
CA VAL A 293 -6.70 15.43 -1.61
C VAL A 293 -5.74 14.28 -1.29
N PRO A 294 -6.23 13.04 -1.24
CA PRO A 294 -5.39 11.90 -0.88
C PRO A 294 -4.37 11.57 -1.97
N VAL A 295 -3.12 11.32 -1.58
CA VAL A 295 -2.06 10.80 -2.46
C VAL A 295 -2.35 9.33 -2.74
N THR A 296 -3.24 9.07 -3.69
CA THR A 296 -3.74 7.71 -3.98
C THR A 296 -2.70 6.79 -4.61
N ASP A 297 -1.68 7.35 -5.20
CA ASP A 297 -0.60 6.59 -5.84
C ASP A 297 0.53 6.17 -4.90
N GLY A 298 0.55 6.71 -3.65
CA GLY A 298 1.64 6.42 -2.71
C GLY A 298 1.37 6.65 -1.22
N GLY A 299 0.25 7.25 -0.84
CA GLY A 299 0.07 7.89 0.47
C GLY A 299 -0.34 7.00 1.65
N LEU A 300 -0.48 5.69 1.52
CA LEU A 300 -1.00 4.83 2.59
C LEU A 300 -0.04 4.72 3.77
N LEU A 301 -0.56 5.02 4.96
CA LEU A 301 0.08 4.85 6.27
C LEU A 301 -0.72 3.80 7.06
N ALA A 302 -0.14 2.64 7.33
CA ALA A 302 -0.85 1.55 8.00
C ALA A 302 0.09 0.66 8.82
N ARG A 303 -0.45 -0.11 9.76
CA ARG A 303 0.31 -1.14 10.48
C ARG A 303 0.60 -2.32 9.55
N LEU A 304 1.74 -2.97 9.72
CA LEU A 304 2.11 -4.13 8.90
C LEU A 304 1.06 -5.24 8.96
N ARG A 305 0.54 -5.53 10.17
CA ARG A 305 -0.50 -6.56 10.35
C ARG A 305 -1.78 -6.23 9.61
N ASP A 306 -2.13 -4.95 9.47
CA ASP A 306 -3.35 -4.56 8.78
C ASP A 306 -3.20 -4.64 7.26
N VAL A 307 -2.00 -4.33 6.73
CA VAL A 307 -1.67 -4.59 5.32
C VAL A 307 -1.60 -6.10 5.05
N ALA A 308 -1.11 -6.89 6.00
CA ALA A 308 -1.13 -8.36 5.88
C ALA A 308 -2.57 -8.91 5.85
N ARG A 309 -3.51 -8.32 6.62
CA ARG A 309 -4.95 -8.64 6.52
C ARG A 309 -5.51 -8.33 5.15
N PHE A 310 -5.15 -7.19 4.58
CA PHE A 310 -5.52 -6.89 3.20
C PHE A 310 -5.01 -7.97 2.24
N GLY A 311 -3.76 -8.42 2.38
CA GLY A 311 -3.20 -9.52 1.60
C GLY A 311 -3.98 -10.83 1.75
N LEU A 312 -4.50 -11.15 2.94
CA LEU A 312 -5.32 -12.35 3.17
C LEU A 312 -6.62 -12.35 2.35
N LEU A 313 -7.12 -11.20 1.92
CA LEU A 313 -8.33 -11.15 1.07
C LEU A 313 -8.17 -11.91 -0.24
N PHE A 314 -6.95 -12.08 -0.71
CA PHE A 314 -6.60 -12.79 -1.96
C PHE A 314 -6.29 -14.27 -1.74
N THR A 315 -6.44 -14.79 -0.52
CA THR A 315 -6.08 -16.17 -0.14
C THR A 315 -7.32 -16.93 0.36
N PRO A 316 -7.26 -18.27 0.44
CA PRO A 316 -8.33 -19.08 1.04
C PRO A 316 -8.67 -18.69 2.47
N SER A 317 -7.69 -18.14 3.22
CA SER A 317 -7.89 -17.73 4.63
C SER A 317 -8.58 -16.38 4.83
N TYR A 318 -9.12 -15.75 3.77
CA TYR A 318 -9.87 -14.49 3.90
C TYR A 318 -10.97 -14.52 4.97
N SER A 319 -11.62 -15.66 5.16
CA SER A 319 -12.72 -15.82 6.14
C SER A 319 -12.28 -15.66 7.59
N MET A 320 -10.98 -15.75 7.88
CA MET A 320 -10.46 -15.51 9.24
C MET A 320 -10.52 -14.03 9.62
N ILE A 321 -10.46 -13.14 8.64
CA ILE A 321 -10.44 -11.67 8.86
C ILE A 321 -11.68 -10.95 8.33
N ALA A 322 -12.43 -11.53 7.42
CA ALA A 322 -13.61 -10.93 6.81
C ALA A 322 -14.82 -11.85 6.93
N SER A 323 -16.03 -11.29 7.16
CA SER A 323 -17.28 -12.06 7.28
C SER A 323 -17.83 -12.47 5.93
N LYS A 324 -17.39 -11.85 4.84
CA LYS A 324 -17.78 -12.15 3.47
C LYS A 324 -16.56 -12.09 2.56
N LYS A 325 -16.64 -12.76 1.43
CA LYS A 325 -15.60 -12.67 0.39
C LYS A 325 -15.66 -11.28 -0.26
N ILE A 326 -14.59 -10.51 -0.11
CA ILE A 326 -14.47 -9.15 -0.66
C ILE A 326 -13.88 -9.20 -2.06
N ILE A 327 -12.88 -10.05 -2.26
CA ILE A 327 -12.24 -10.26 -3.57
C ILE A 327 -12.98 -11.39 -4.28
N SER A 328 -13.58 -11.07 -5.43
CA SER A 328 -14.29 -12.06 -6.25
C SER A 328 -13.31 -13.04 -6.91
N ASP A 329 -13.82 -14.22 -7.27
CA ASP A 329 -13.03 -15.18 -8.07
C ASP A 329 -12.67 -14.59 -9.44
N ARG A 330 -13.55 -13.78 -10.02
CA ARG A 330 -13.30 -13.07 -11.27
C ARG A 330 -12.04 -12.19 -11.16
N TYR A 331 -11.96 -11.37 -10.12
CA TYR A 331 -10.83 -10.46 -9.94
C TYR A 331 -9.55 -11.21 -9.61
N LEU A 332 -9.59 -12.22 -8.74
CA LEU A 332 -8.43 -13.04 -8.44
C LEU A 332 -7.90 -13.77 -9.69
N ASN A 333 -8.78 -14.39 -10.48
CA ASN A 333 -8.38 -15.05 -11.73
C ASN A 333 -7.83 -14.05 -12.75
N LEU A 334 -8.40 -12.85 -12.82
CA LEU A 334 -7.88 -11.78 -13.66
C LEU A 334 -6.44 -11.39 -13.24
N ILE A 335 -6.16 -11.31 -11.95
CA ILE A 335 -4.78 -11.04 -11.49
C ILE A 335 -3.86 -12.18 -11.90
N LEU A 336 -4.25 -13.43 -11.66
CA LEU A 336 -3.38 -14.57 -11.89
C LEU A 336 -3.10 -14.84 -13.37
N ASP A 337 -4.09 -14.62 -14.27
CA ASP A 337 -4.02 -15.06 -15.66
C ASP A 337 -4.44 -14.02 -16.70
N GLY A 338 -5.01 -12.89 -16.28
CA GLY A 338 -5.59 -11.90 -17.19
C GLY A 338 -4.64 -10.76 -17.60
N GLY A 339 -3.38 -10.78 -17.20
CA GLY A 339 -2.39 -9.77 -17.61
C GLY A 339 -1.82 -10.04 -19.01
N ASN A 340 -1.27 -9.00 -19.64
CA ASN A 340 -0.59 -9.09 -20.92
C ASN A 340 0.94 -9.12 -20.73
N PRO A 341 1.61 -10.26 -20.97
CA PRO A 341 3.06 -10.38 -20.78
C PRO A 341 3.87 -9.50 -21.74
N ASP A 342 3.30 -9.07 -22.87
CA ASP A 342 3.99 -8.22 -23.83
C ASP A 342 4.23 -6.80 -23.29
N LEU A 343 3.40 -6.33 -22.36
CA LEU A 343 3.58 -5.03 -21.74
C LEU A 343 4.96 -4.91 -21.08
N LEU A 344 5.34 -5.89 -20.27
CA LEU A 344 6.64 -5.90 -19.59
C LEU A 344 7.80 -6.16 -20.57
N ARG A 345 7.61 -6.97 -21.60
CA ARG A 345 8.65 -7.19 -22.64
C ARG A 345 8.94 -5.92 -23.42
N ASN A 346 7.95 -5.07 -23.62
CA ASN A 346 8.05 -3.81 -24.34
C ASN A 346 8.29 -2.62 -23.41
N ALA A 347 8.50 -2.85 -22.11
CA ALA A 347 8.66 -1.78 -21.12
C ALA A 347 9.79 -0.81 -21.48
N ARG A 348 9.56 0.49 -21.28
CA ARG A 348 10.53 1.56 -21.53
C ARG A 348 11.78 1.42 -20.65
N TYR A 349 11.62 0.90 -19.45
CA TYR A 349 12.68 0.65 -18.48
C TYR A 349 12.75 -0.87 -18.23
N GLY A 350 13.61 -1.56 -19.01
CA GLY A 350 13.89 -2.98 -18.78
C GLY A 350 14.66 -3.17 -17.47
N GLY A 351 14.41 -4.23 -16.75
CA GLY A 351 15.08 -4.56 -15.48
C GLY A 351 14.16 -4.99 -14.37
N TRP A 352 12.87 -4.80 -14.54
CA TRP A 352 11.84 -5.20 -13.58
C TRP A 352 11.34 -6.64 -13.80
N THR A 353 11.83 -7.32 -14.83
CA THR A 353 11.40 -8.67 -15.21
C THR A 353 12.44 -9.71 -14.84
N SER A 354 12.01 -10.87 -14.39
CA SER A 354 12.78 -12.09 -14.27
C SER A 354 12.22 -13.16 -15.20
N VAL A 355 12.95 -14.24 -15.41
CA VAL A 355 12.48 -15.40 -16.20
C VAL A 355 11.20 -16.03 -15.65
N ASP A 356 10.90 -15.79 -14.38
CA ASP A 356 9.73 -16.30 -13.69
C ASP A 356 8.56 -15.32 -13.66
N THR A 357 8.75 -14.09 -14.16
CA THR A 357 7.66 -13.10 -14.27
C THR A 357 6.71 -13.49 -15.40
N LYS A 358 5.43 -13.56 -15.08
CA LYS A 358 4.32 -13.84 -16.01
C LYS A 358 3.86 -12.55 -16.70
N HIS A 359 3.40 -11.58 -15.92
CA HIS A 359 2.87 -10.29 -16.36
C HIS A 359 2.75 -9.31 -15.18
N ASN A 360 2.39 -8.07 -15.49
CA ASN A 360 1.78 -7.11 -14.57
C ASN A 360 0.28 -6.99 -14.85
N VAL A 361 -0.50 -6.55 -13.88
CA VAL A 361 -1.95 -6.35 -14.06
C VAL A 361 -2.55 -5.54 -12.91
N TYR A 362 -3.49 -4.65 -13.19
CA TYR A 362 -4.28 -3.95 -12.17
C TYR A 362 -3.41 -3.40 -11.03
N GLN A 363 -2.39 -2.63 -11.38
CA GLN A 363 -1.41 -2.00 -10.47
C GLN A 363 -0.49 -2.96 -9.70
N TRP A 364 -0.67 -4.29 -9.81
CA TRP A 364 0.31 -5.25 -9.35
C TRP A 364 1.53 -5.22 -10.27
N ASP A 365 2.72 -5.08 -9.67
CA ASP A 365 3.96 -4.96 -10.45
C ASP A 365 4.29 -6.25 -11.18
N LYS A 366 4.09 -7.38 -10.50
CA LYS A 366 4.48 -8.70 -11.02
C LYS A 366 3.54 -9.78 -10.52
N VAL A 367 3.17 -10.65 -11.44
CA VAL A 367 2.63 -11.96 -11.15
C VAL A 367 3.63 -12.98 -11.68
N PHE A 368 4.00 -13.94 -10.83
CA PHE A 368 5.02 -14.94 -11.16
C PHE A 368 4.39 -16.28 -11.60
N LYS A 369 5.17 -17.13 -12.27
CA LYS A 369 4.73 -18.46 -12.74
C LYS A 369 4.24 -19.37 -11.61
N ASN A 370 4.71 -19.19 -10.40
CA ASN A 370 4.30 -19.91 -9.19
C ASN A 370 3.10 -19.26 -8.48
N ASN A 371 2.42 -18.31 -9.14
CA ASN A 371 1.29 -17.53 -8.63
C ASN A 371 1.61 -16.63 -7.42
N ASP A 372 2.90 -16.30 -7.20
CA ASP A 372 3.22 -15.17 -6.34
C ASP A 372 2.75 -13.88 -7.01
N ILE A 373 2.06 -13.03 -6.26
CA ILE A 373 1.57 -11.71 -6.67
C ILE A 373 2.34 -10.69 -5.84
N TYR A 374 2.96 -9.72 -6.50
CA TYR A 374 3.85 -8.77 -5.81
C TYR A 374 3.57 -7.32 -6.18
N LYS A 375 3.60 -6.48 -5.15
CA LYS A 375 3.65 -5.02 -5.26
C LYS A 375 4.74 -4.47 -4.38
N GLY A 376 5.64 -3.68 -4.96
CA GLY A 376 6.69 -2.95 -4.24
C GLY A 376 6.35 -1.49 -4.02
N GLY A 377 7.09 -0.85 -3.09
CA GLY A 377 7.08 0.58 -2.84
C GLY A 377 8.48 1.18 -2.92
N TRP A 378 8.55 2.50 -3.15
CA TRP A 378 9.80 3.24 -3.19
C TRP A 378 10.49 3.16 -1.82
N GLY A 379 11.75 2.72 -1.78
CA GLY A 379 12.49 2.50 -0.54
C GLY A 379 12.37 1.09 0.06
N GLY A 380 11.71 0.14 -0.63
CA GLY A 380 11.80 -1.28 -0.30
C GLY A 380 10.62 -1.86 0.47
N GLN A 381 9.48 -1.17 0.53
CA GLN A 381 8.24 -1.78 1.03
C GLN A 381 7.78 -2.88 0.08
N GLY A 382 7.14 -3.91 0.61
CA GLY A 382 6.62 -5.00 -0.21
C GLY A 382 5.37 -5.64 0.38
N LEU A 383 4.46 -5.98 -0.53
CA LEU A 383 3.34 -6.88 -0.30
C LEU A 383 3.46 -8.04 -1.29
N LEU A 384 3.68 -9.23 -0.76
CA LEU A 384 3.69 -10.48 -1.53
C LEU A 384 2.53 -11.34 -1.06
N VAL A 385 1.76 -11.86 -2.00
CA VAL A 385 0.65 -12.78 -1.75
C VAL A 385 0.78 -14.00 -2.66
N ASN A 386 0.55 -15.19 -2.13
CA ASN A 386 0.42 -16.41 -2.91
C ASN A 386 -0.89 -17.12 -2.52
N PRO A 387 -1.91 -17.09 -3.38
CA PRO A 387 -3.20 -17.74 -3.11
C PRO A 387 -3.09 -19.26 -2.93
N ASP A 388 -2.28 -19.92 -3.73
CA ASP A 388 -2.16 -21.40 -3.73
C ASP A 388 -1.48 -21.91 -2.45
N ARG A 389 -0.52 -21.14 -1.93
CA ARG A 389 0.19 -21.45 -0.69
C ARG A 389 -0.51 -20.88 0.54
N ASP A 390 -1.56 -20.12 0.37
CA ASP A 390 -2.24 -19.36 1.44
C ASP A 390 -1.22 -18.55 2.26
N LEU A 391 -0.39 -17.77 1.55
CA LEU A 391 0.77 -17.06 2.07
C LEU A 391 0.66 -15.57 1.82
N VAL A 392 1.00 -14.77 2.82
CA VAL A 392 1.16 -13.31 2.72
C VAL A 392 2.45 -12.90 3.41
N ALA A 393 3.23 -12.04 2.78
CA ALA A 393 4.38 -11.38 3.42
C ALA A 393 4.30 -9.86 3.20
N VAL A 394 4.53 -9.10 4.27
CA VAL A 394 4.56 -7.63 4.28
C VAL A 394 5.83 -7.17 4.96
N TYR A 395 6.55 -6.25 4.35
CA TYR A 395 7.79 -5.68 4.90
C TYR A 395 8.00 -4.23 4.47
#